data_14fe00c0719a9fba4feac33df94591b9
#
_entry.id   14fe00c0719a9fba4feac33df94591b9
#
_cell.length_a   1.000
_cell.length_b   1.000
_cell.length_c   1.000
_cell.angle_alpha   90.00
_cell.angle_beta   90.00
_cell.angle_gamma   90.00
#
_symmetry.space_group_name_H-M   'P 1'
#
loop_
_entity.id
_entity.type
_entity.pdbx_description
1 polymer ?
#
loop_
_entity_poly.entity_id
_entity_poly.type
_entity_poly.pdbx_seq_one_letter_code
_entity_poly.pdbx_strand_id
1 'polypeptide(L)'
;MKHKMLCAALVLGFLSPGSWTIRAAEPSFELTARYILEVVKAFRTAYVLKVVEHAKEGGIKPNEEWQKDSHFIPLPAQFVKAAADQLDNFEIGLIGLTPVNQANFPKTQAETDALLQLMKNRERSVTSFVDGDQFKAISADLALVQSCVDCHNQHPKATRKDFQRWDVMGGLVVRLKREARSEGAAIGPEPSNRPMAPIERMTPPMTTPPPWVR
;
A
#
# COMPACT_ATOMS: atom_id res chain seq x y z
N MET A 1 64.62 16.42 62.98
CA MET A 1 64.42 16.23 61.53
C MET A 1 63.21 15.38 61.36
N LYS A 2 62.07 15.96 60.89
CA LYS A 2 60.75 15.24 60.83
C LYS A 2 60.40 15.01 59.35
N HIS A 3 60.40 13.76 58.90
CA HIS A 3 59.95 13.37 57.55
C HIS A 3 58.46 13.28 57.55
N LYS A 4 57.81 14.09 56.72
CA LYS A 4 56.36 13.97 56.41
C LYS A 4 56.18 13.04 55.20
N MET A 5 55.57 11.90 55.43
CA MET A 5 55.11 10.97 54.36
C MET A 5 53.81 11.48 53.77
N LEU A 6 53.81 11.74 52.48
CA LEU A 6 52.62 12.16 51.71
C LEU A 6 52.01 10.92 51.05
N CYS A 7 50.87 10.45 51.56
CA CYS A 7 50.08 9.39 50.89
C CYS A 7 49.28 10.00 49.76
N ALA A 8 49.59 9.67 48.51
CA ALA A 8 48.81 9.97 47.36
C ALA A 8 47.73 8.86 47.16
N ALA A 9 46.49 9.21 47.37
CA ALA A 9 45.36 8.33 47.07
C ALA A 9 45.04 8.39 45.56
N LEU A 10 45.24 7.27 44.87
CA LEU A 10 44.84 7.10 43.46
C LEU A 10 43.33 6.78 43.42
N VAL A 11 42.53 7.75 42.93
CA VAL A 11 41.13 7.52 42.66
C VAL A 11 41.00 6.89 41.25
N LEU A 12 40.77 5.58 41.19
CA LEU A 12 40.40 4.88 39.96
C LEU A 12 38.93 5.22 39.65
N GLY A 13 38.73 6.12 38.73
CA GLY A 13 37.42 6.37 38.16
C GLY A 13 36.93 5.18 37.29
N PHE A 14 35.90 4.47 37.75
CA PHE A 14 35.19 3.48 36.95
C PHE A 14 34.42 4.18 35.85
N LEU A 15 34.96 4.17 34.62
CA LEU A 15 34.21 4.49 33.39
C LEU A 15 33.23 3.33 33.13
N SER A 16 31.99 3.50 33.58
CA SER A 16 30.88 2.61 33.16
C SER A 16 30.71 2.69 31.66
N PRO A 17 30.78 1.59 30.91
CA PRO A 17 30.45 1.60 29.50
C PRO A 17 28.96 1.94 29.38
N GLY A 18 28.66 3.18 28.96
CA GLY A 18 27.31 3.58 28.62
C GLY A 18 26.78 2.65 27.55
N SER A 19 25.77 1.86 27.87
CA SER A 19 25.05 1.04 26.90
C SER A 19 24.39 1.96 25.88
N TRP A 20 25.00 2.10 24.71
CA TRP A 20 24.39 2.78 23.58
C TRP A 20 23.31 1.86 23.02
N THR A 21 22.09 2.01 23.52
CA THR A 21 20.93 1.37 22.91
C THR A 21 20.67 2.06 21.58
N ILE A 22 20.99 1.41 20.48
CA ILE A 22 20.58 1.84 19.14
C ILE A 22 19.06 1.68 19.09
N ARG A 23 18.34 2.76 19.34
CA ARG A 23 16.89 2.77 19.15
C ARG A 23 16.64 2.91 17.64
N ALA A 24 16.17 1.84 17.01
CA ALA A 24 15.70 1.91 15.64
C ALA A 24 14.59 2.96 15.57
N ALA A 25 14.73 3.93 14.69
CA ALA A 25 13.66 4.90 14.43
C ALA A 25 12.48 4.15 13.81
N GLU A 26 11.31 4.21 14.46
CA GLU A 26 10.10 3.66 13.85
C GLU A 26 9.79 4.43 12.57
N PRO A 27 9.48 3.72 11.47
CA PRO A 27 9.11 4.40 10.22
C PRO A 27 7.85 5.22 10.44
N SER A 28 7.85 6.45 9.93
CA SER A 28 6.66 7.29 9.99
C SER A 28 5.53 6.67 9.18
N PHE A 29 4.26 6.90 9.58
CA PHE A 29 3.09 6.47 8.81
C PHE A 29 3.18 6.93 7.35
N GLU A 30 3.71 8.12 7.11
CA GLU A 30 3.88 8.65 5.76
C GLU A 30 4.84 7.79 4.93
N LEU A 31 6.00 7.44 5.47
CA LEU A 31 6.99 6.62 4.77
C LEU A 31 6.43 5.22 4.51
N THR A 32 5.78 4.62 5.51
CA THR A 32 5.13 3.31 5.38
C THR A 32 4.07 3.33 4.28
N ALA A 33 3.16 4.32 4.30
CA ALA A 33 2.12 4.45 3.28
C ALA A 33 2.69 4.68 1.88
N ARG A 34 3.78 5.46 1.74
CA ARG A 34 4.46 5.66 0.46
C ARG A 34 5.04 4.38 -0.09
N TYR A 35 5.72 3.57 0.73
CA TYR A 35 6.27 2.29 0.29
C TYR A 35 5.18 1.31 -0.13
N ILE A 36 4.08 1.22 0.63
CA ILE A 36 2.95 0.38 0.26
C ILE A 36 2.36 0.83 -1.08
N LEU A 37 2.11 2.13 -1.27
CA LEU A 37 1.59 2.67 -2.52
C LEU A 37 2.53 2.41 -3.70
N GLU A 38 3.84 2.55 -3.51
CA GLU A 38 4.84 2.29 -4.55
C GLU A 38 4.80 0.83 -4.99
N VAL A 39 4.79 -0.10 -4.04
CA VAL A 39 4.73 -1.54 -4.32
C VAL A 39 3.43 -1.91 -5.05
N VAL A 40 2.28 -1.45 -4.54
CA VAL A 40 0.97 -1.74 -5.16
C VAL A 40 0.87 -1.16 -6.56
N LYS A 41 1.36 0.08 -6.76
CA LYS A 41 1.41 0.73 -8.07
C LYS A 41 2.31 -0.03 -9.04
N ALA A 42 3.46 -0.50 -8.58
CA ALA A 42 4.39 -1.29 -9.40
C ALA A 42 3.74 -2.61 -9.85
N PHE A 43 3.12 -3.37 -8.94
CA PHE A 43 2.41 -4.61 -9.27
C PHE A 43 1.24 -4.37 -10.21
N ARG A 44 0.42 -3.34 -9.96
CA ARG A 44 -0.68 -2.97 -10.85
C ARG A 44 -0.19 -2.59 -12.24
N THR A 45 0.87 -1.81 -12.32
CA THR A 45 1.50 -1.43 -13.59
C THR A 45 2.04 -2.65 -14.33
N ALA A 46 2.75 -3.54 -13.64
CA ALA A 46 3.25 -4.79 -14.21
C ALA A 46 2.11 -5.68 -14.72
N TYR A 47 1.01 -5.79 -13.95
CA TYR A 47 -0.17 -6.52 -14.39
C TYR A 47 -0.75 -5.95 -15.69
N VAL A 48 -0.92 -4.64 -15.78
CA VAL A 48 -1.41 -3.98 -17.01
C VAL A 48 -0.48 -4.25 -18.19
N LEU A 49 0.82 -3.95 -18.03
CA LEU A 49 1.77 -3.96 -19.15
C LEU A 49 2.21 -5.36 -19.57
N LYS A 50 2.23 -6.32 -18.65
CA LYS A 50 2.78 -7.66 -18.90
C LYS A 50 1.71 -8.74 -19.02
N VAL A 51 0.58 -8.57 -18.36
CA VAL A 51 -0.51 -9.56 -18.39
C VAL A 51 -1.63 -9.10 -19.31
N VAL A 52 -2.23 -7.91 -19.05
CA VAL A 52 -3.40 -7.45 -19.82
C VAL A 52 -3.05 -7.19 -21.27
N GLU A 53 -1.98 -6.44 -21.55
CA GLU A 53 -1.60 -6.12 -22.93
C GLU A 53 -1.17 -7.37 -23.69
N HIS A 54 -0.43 -8.28 -23.07
CA HIS A 54 -0.02 -9.53 -23.70
C HIS A 54 -1.21 -10.50 -23.93
N ALA A 55 -2.12 -10.62 -22.97
CA ALA A 55 -3.31 -11.48 -23.09
C ALA A 55 -4.21 -11.05 -24.27
N LYS A 56 -4.29 -9.74 -24.54
CA LYS A 56 -5.05 -9.20 -25.68
C LYS A 56 -4.52 -9.68 -27.04
N GLU A 57 -3.22 -9.89 -27.17
CA GLU A 57 -2.59 -10.44 -28.39
C GLU A 57 -3.11 -11.86 -28.65
N GLY A 58 -3.38 -12.63 -27.58
CA GLY A 58 -3.99 -13.95 -27.64
C GLY A 58 -5.51 -13.98 -27.70
N GLY A 59 -6.18 -12.81 -27.84
CA GLY A 59 -7.65 -12.71 -27.87
C GLY A 59 -8.32 -12.74 -26.50
N ILE A 60 -7.56 -12.81 -25.41
CA ILE A 60 -8.06 -12.79 -24.04
C ILE A 60 -8.29 -11.34 -23.61
N LYS A 61 -9.41 -11.04 -22.93
CA LYS A 61 -9.81 -9.68 -22.59
C LYS A 61 -10.02 -9.51 -21.08
N PRO A 62 -9.62 -8.37 -20.50
CA PRO A 62 -10.05 -8.02 -19.15
C PRO A 62 -11.57 -7.79 -19.12
N ASN A 63 -12.26 -8.41 -18.14
CA ASN A 63 -13.72 -8.35 -18.02
C ASN A 63 -14.15 -8.34 -16.55
N GLU A 64 -15.26 -7.66 -16.22
CA GLU A 64 -15.85 -7.67 -14.87
C GLU A 64 -16.25 -9.08 -14.44
N GLU A 65 -16.72 -9.90 -15.38
CA GLU A 65 -17.21 -11.27 -15.17
C GLU A 65 -16.16 -12.33 -15.56
N TRP A 66 -14.88 -12.04 -15.36
CA TRP A 66 -13.76 -12.87 -15.80
C TRP A 66 -13.83 -14.34 -15.35
N GLN A 67 -14.51 -14.62 -14.23
CA GLN A 67 -14.67 -15.97 -13.72
C GLN A 67 -15.63 -16.84 -14.56
N LYS A 68 -16.43 -16.23 -15.44
CA LYS A 68 -17.45 -16.94 -16.22
C LYS A 68 -16.93 -17.52 -17.53
N ASP A 69 -15.78 -17.04 -18.01
CA ASP A 69 -15.21 -17.45 -19.29
C ASP A 69 -13.68 -17.50 -19.23
N SER A 70 -13.09 -18.58 -19.73
CA SER A 70 -11.64 -18.78 -19.77
C SER A 70 -10.89 -17.79 -20.68
N HIS A 71 -11.60 -17.09 -21.57
CA HIS A 71 -11.03 -16.03 -22.42
C HIS A 71 -11.05 -14.66 -21.74
N PHE A 72 -11.42 -14.60 -20.47
CA PHE A 72 -11.41 -13.39 -19.68
C PHE A 72 -10.36 -13.45 -18.58
N ILE A 73 -9.81 -12.30 -18.24
CA ILE A 73 -8.94 -12.07 -17.08
C ILE A 73 -9.52 -10.94 -16.23
N PRO A 74 -9.18 -10.86 -14.93
CA PRO A 74 -9.69 -9.81 -14.07
C PRO A 74 -9.27 -8.43 -14.56
N LEU A 75 -10.14 -7.44 -14.35
CA LEU A 75 -9.77 -6.04 -14.53
C LEU A 75 -8.62 -5.67 -13.59
N PRO A 76 -7.73 -4.72 -13.95
CA PRO A 76 -6.67 -4.25 -13.07
C PRO A 76 -7.17 -3.78 -11.70
N ALA A 77 -8.38 -3.22 -11.62
CA ALA A 77 -9.02 -2.84 -10.37
C ALA A 77 -9.44 -4.07 -9.53
N GLN A 78 -9.95 -5.11 -10.17
CA GLN A 78 -10.31 -6.36 -9.48
C GLN A 78 -9.08 -7.11 -8.97
N PHE A 79 -7.97 -7.07 -9.71
CA PHE A 79 -6.68 -7.63 -9.28
C PHE A 79 -6.18 -6.96 -8.00
N VAL A 80 -6.17 -5.62 -7.94
CA VAL A 80 -5.80 -4.88 -6.73
C VAL A 80 -6.76 -5.18 -5.57
N LYS A 81 -8.07 -5.23 -5.85
CA LYS A 81 -9.06 -5.56 -4.82
C LYS A 81 -8.85 -6.96 -4.25
N ALA A 82 -8.63 -7.96 -5.10
CA ALA A 82 -8.39 -9.34 -4.65
C ALA A 82 -7.15 -9.45 -3.76
N ALA A 83 -6.10 -8.68 -4.04
CA ALA A 83 -4.93 -8.59 -3.17
C ALA A 83 -5.26 -7.85 -1.85
N ALA A 84 -6.02 -6.76 -1.92
CA ALA A 84 -6.44 -5.99 -0.75
C ALA A 84 -7.33 -6.81 0.21
N ASP A 85 -8.17 -7.69 -0.31
CA ASP A 85 -9.05 -8.56 0.47
C ASP A 85 -8.27 -9.62 1.30
N GLN A 86 -6.94 -9.76 1.10
CA GLN A 86 -6.06 -10.62 1.90
C GLN A 86 -5.34 -9.87 3.04
N LEU A 87 -5.61 -8.58 3.22
CA LEU A 87 -4.91 -7.73 4.19
C LEU A 87 -5.76 -7.51 5.44
N ASP A 88 -5.21 -7.81 6.62
CA ASP A 88 -5.91 -7.69 7.91
C ASP A 88 -5.61 -6.36 8.64
N ASN A 89 -4.41 -5.79 8.44
CA ASN A 89 -3.91 -4.72 9.30
C ASN A 89 -4.08 -3.31 8.72
N PHE A 90 -4.35 -3.19 7.43
CA PHE A 90 -4.56 -1.92 6.73
C PHE A 90 -5.39 -2.15 5.47
N GLU A 91 -5.95 -1.05 4.94
CA GLU A 91 -6.76 -1.12 3.73
C GLU A 91 -6.00 -0.55 2.53
N ILE A 92 -6.17 -1.22 1.37
CA ILE A 92 -5.81 -0.68 0.06
C ILE A 92 -7.08 -0.62 -0.78
N GLY A 93 -7.21 0.44 -1.56
CA GLY A 93 -8.35 0.60 -2.46
C GLY A 93 -8.02 1.43 -3.69
N LEU A 94 -8.99 1.48 -4.58
CA LEU A 94 -9.02 2.43 -5.68
C LEU A 94 -10.21 3.37 -5.46
N ILE A 95 -9.97 4.66 -5.69
CA ILE A 95 -11.01 5.68 -5.60
C ILE A 95 -10.98 6.57 -6.84
N GLY A 96 -12.12 7.13 -7.18
CA GLY A 96 -12.25 8.06 -8.31
C GLY A 96 -13.38 9.05 -8.09
N LEU A 97 -13.31 10.22 -8.75
CA LEU A 97 -14.40 11.20 -8.73
C LEU A 97 -15.52 10.81 -9.73
N THR A 98 -15.16 10.03 -10.73
CA THR A 98 -16.09 9.51 -11.75
C THR A 98 -15.83 8.03 -11.97
N PRO A 99 -15.93 7.20 -10.91
CA PRO A 99 -15.56 5.79 -11.02
C PRO A 99 -16.62 5.02 -11.83
N VAL A 100 -16.19 4.06 -12.62
CA VAL A 100 -17.10 3.13 -13.30
C VAL A 100 -17.87 2.28 -12.28
N ASN A 101 -17.17 1.77 -11.26
CA ASN A 101 -17.79 1.10 -10.13
C ASN A 101 -18.06 2.11 -9.01
N GLN A 102 -19.33 2.33 -8.69
CA GLN A 102 -19.78 3.29 -7.67
C GLN A 102 -19.21 3.01 -6.27
N ALA A 103 -18.86 1.79 -5.94
CA ALA A 103 -18.20 1.44 -4.69
C ALA A 103 -16.79 2.08 -4.55
N ASN A 104 -16.23 2.58 -5.65
CA ASN A 104 -14.93 3.25 -5.68
C ASN A 104 -15.02 4.78 -5.53
N PHE A 105 -16.16 5.35 -5.12
CA PHE A 105 -16.18 6.73 -4.69
C PHE A 105 -15.34 6.94 -3.42
N PRO A 106 -14.72 8.12 -3.24
CA PRO A 106 -14.08 8.49 -1.97
C PRO A 106 -15.03 8.28 -0.80
N LYS A 107 -14.54 7.70 0.31
CA LYS A 107 -15.36 7.42 1.51
C LYS A 107 -15.58 8.66 2.37
N THR A 108 -14.73 9.69 2.23
CA THR A 108 -14.76 10.91 3.03
C THR A 108 -14.51 12.15 2.19
N GLN A 109 -14.85 13.32 2.72
CA GLN A 109 -14.56 14.59 2.07
C GLN A 109 -13.05 14.81 1.95
N ALA A 110 -12.27 14.42 2.95
CA ALA A 110 -10.81 14.52 2.92
C ALA A 110 -10.19 13.69 1.77
N GLU A 111 -10.71 12.50 1.48
CA GLU A 111 -10.29 11.71 0.31
C GLU A 111 -10.66 12.40 -1.01
N THR A 112 -11.84 13.01 -1.07
CA THR A 112 -12.27 13.79 -2.24
C THR A 112 -11.33 14.96 -2.50
N ASP A 113 -11.04 15.76 -1.48
CA ASP A 113 -10.18 16.93 -1.59
C ASP A 113 -8.74 16.55 -1.97
N ALA A 114 -8.22 15.49 -1.37
CA ALA A 114 -6.90 14.97 -1.70
C ALA A 114 -6.81 14.49 -3.17
N LEU A 115 -7.83 13.80 -3.66
CA LEU A 115 -7.90 13.35 -5.06
C LEU A 115 -8.00 14.53 -6.03
N LEU A 116 -8.80 15.57 -5.69
CA LEU A 116 -8.87 16.81 -6.47
C LEU A 116 -7.51 17.52 -6.53
N GLN A 117 -6.74 17.53 -5.44
CA GLN A 117 -5.39 18.09 -5.42
C GLN A 117 -4.45 17.34 -6.37
N LEU A 118 -4.49 16.01 -6.39
CA LEU A 118 -3.70 15.19 -7.31
C LEU A 118 -4.06 15.43 -8.77
N MET A 119 -5.35 15.62 -9.06
CA MET A 119 -5.80 15.92 -10.42
C MET A 119 -5.39 17.32 -10.91
N LYS A 120 -5.33 18.29 -10.00
CA LYS A 120 -4.92 19.68 -10.32
C LYS A 120 -3.40 19.81 -10.44
N ASN A 121 -2.64 19.08 -9.65
CA ASN A 121 -1.18 19.17 -9.61
C ASN A 121 -0.55 17.84 -10.07
N ARG A 122 -0.29 17.74 -11.38
CA ARG A 122 0.30 16.53 -12.00
C ARG A 122 1.73 16.22 -11.53
N GLU A 123 2.44 17.20 -10.98
CA GLU A 123 3.79 16.98 -10.42
C GLU A 123 3.73 16.25 -9.08
N ARG A 124 2.64 16.37 -8.36
CA ARG A 124 2.43 15.68 -7.09
C ARG A 124 1.94 14.25 -7.34
N SER A 125 2.78 13.28 -7.12
CA SER A 125 2.45 11.86 -7.32
C SER A 125 1.68 11.23 -6.16
N VAL A 126 1.80 11.78 -4.94
CA VAL A 126 1.19 11.28 -3.69
C VAL A 126 0.72 12.45 -2.83
N THR A 127 -0.44 12.29 -2.21
CA THR A 127 -0.94 13.19 -1.14
C THR A 127 -1.24 12.34 0.10
N SER A 128 -0.81 12.82 1.27
CA SER A 128 -1.04 12.16 2.56
C SER A 128 -1.72 13.10 3.55
N PHE A 129 -2.57 12.55 4.42
CA PHE A 129 -3.35 13.31 5.40
C PHE A 129 -3.85 12.40 6.53
N VAL A 130 -4.29 13.02 7.61
CA VAL A 130 -4.98 12.35 8.72
C VAL A 130 -6.48 12.57 8.56
N ASP A 131 -7.26 11.50 8.74
CA ASP A 131 -8.71 11.53 8.65
C ASP A 131 -9.29 10.62 9.76
N GLY A 132 -9.75 11.25 10.83
CA GLY A 132 -10.16 10.55 12.04
C GLY A 132 -9.01 9.80 12.70
N ASP A 133 -9.21 8.51 12.95
CA ASP A 133 -8.24 7.58 13.52
C ASP A 133 -7.30 6.96 12.48
N GLN A 134 -7.40 7.38 11.22
CA GLN A 134 -6.60 6.83 10.14
C GLN A 134 -5.57 7.84 9.61
N PHE A 135 -4.39 7.33 9.27
CA PHE A 135 -3.48 7.99 8.35
C PHE A 135 -3.74 7.46 6.95
N LYS A 136 -3.95 8.36 6.01
CA LYS A 136 -4.28 8.02 4.62
C LYS A 136 -3.25 8.61 3.66
N ALA A 137 -2.96 7.88 2.60
CA ALA A 137 -2.19 8.38 1.48
C ALA A 137 -2.82 7.94 0.17
N ILE A 138 -2.81 8.81 -0.82
CA ILE A 138 -3.37 8.56 -2.16
C ILE A 138 -2.29 8.83 -3.20
N SER A 139 -2.05 7.85 -4.07
CA SER A 139 -1.21 7.99 -5.26
C SER A 139 -2.08 8.11 -6.51
N ALA A 140 -1.73 9.01 -7.42
CA ALA A 140 -2.42 9.16 -8.69
C ALA A 140 -2.39 7.84 -9.50
N ASP A 141 -3.56 7.43 -9.98
CA ASP A 141 -3.73 6.33 -10.92
C ASP A 141 -3.89 6.88 -12.34
N LEU A 142 -2.88 6.61 -13.18
CA LEU A 142 -2.78 7.18 -14.51
C LEU A 142 -3.27 6.21 -15.59
N ALA A 143 -3.82 6.74 -16.67
CA ALA A 143 -4.11 6.02 -17.90
C ALA A 143 -2.80 5.69 -18.65
N LEU A 144 -2.13 4.61 -18.27
CA LEU A 144 -0.79 4.27 -18.76
C LEU A 144 -0.77 3.85 -20.24
N VAL A 145 -1.78 3.12 -20.68
CA VAL A 145 -1.91 2.55 -22.02
C VAL A 145 -3.25 2.91 -22.65
N GLN A 146 -3.33 2.79 -23.97
CA GLN A 146 -4.57 3.11 -24.69
C GLN A 146 -5.74 2.27 -24.23
N SER A 147 -5.54 1.02 -23.89
CA SER A 147 -6.62 0.15 -23.38
C SER A 147 -7.24 0.63 -22.07
N CYS A 148 -6.50 1.36 -21.21
CA CYS A 148 -7.08 2.01 -20.04
C CYS A 148 -8.10 3.07 -20.47
N VAL A 149 -7.71 3.91 -21.43
CA VAL A 149 -8.54 4.99 -22.00
C VAL A 149 -9.78 4.41 -22.66
N ASP A 150 -9.61 3.43 -23.54
CA ASP A 150 -10.69 2.84 -24.31
C ASP A 150 -11.73 2.18 -23.39
N CYS A 151 -11.25 1.38 -22.41
CA CYS A 151 -12.13 0.72 -21.45
C CYS A 151 -12.96 1.76 -20.66
N HIS A 152 -12.32 2.78 -20.10
CA HIS A 152 -13.00 3.78 -19.29
C HIS A 152 -13.94 4.64 -20.12
N ASN A 153 -13.56 5.05 -21.32
CA ASN A 153 -14.40 5.93 -22.17
C ASN A 153 -15.58 5.18 -22.80
N GLN A 154 -15.44 3.88 -23.08
CA GLN A 154 -16.48 3.08 -23.73
C GLN A 154 -17.41 2.35 -22.75
N HIS A 155 -17.02 2.29 -21.46
CA HIS A 155 -17.79 1.52 -20.48
C HIS A 155 -19.22 2.09 -20.32
N PRO A 156 -20.27 1.25 -20.33
CA PRO A 156 -21.66 1.72 -20.28
C PRO A 156 -21.97 2.55 -19.03
N LYS A 157 -21.35 2.22 -17.90
CA LYS A 157 -21.54 2.92 -16.61
C LYS A 157 -20.62 4.13 -16.45
N ALA A 158 -19.73 4.42 -17.41
CA ALA A 158 -18.81 5.55 -17.30
C ALA A 158 -19.57 6.88 -17.45
N THR A 159 -19.41 7.76 -16.46
CA THR A 159 -19.95 9.12 -16.47
C THR A 159 -19.01 10.12 -17.16
N ARG A 160 -17.71 9.85 -17.12
CA ARG A 160 -16.68 10.58 -17.87
C ARG A 160 -16.17 9.72 -19.03
N LYS A 161 -16.11 10.28 -20.25
CA LYS A 161 -15.78 9.55 -21.50
C LYS A 161 -14.72 10.25 -22.36
N ASP A 162 -13.96 11.16 -21.77
CA ASP A 162 -12.96 12.00 -22.45
C ASP A 162 -11.55 11.83 -21.90
N PHE A 163 -11.26 10.71 -21.24
CA PHE A 163 -9.93 10.40 -20.76
C PHE A 163 -8.94 10.28 -21.92
N GLN A 164 -7.73 10.74 -21.67
CA GLN A 164 -6.58 10.60 -22.55
C GLN A 164 -5.46 9.85 -21.84
N ARG A 165 -4.48 9.38 -22.60
CA ARG A 165 -3.28 8.77 -21.99
C ARG A 165 -2.62 9.78 -21.05
N TRP A 166 -2.18 9.25 -19.90
CA TRP A 166 -1.56 9.99 -18.80
C TRP A 166 -2.52 10.87 -17.99
N ASP A 167 -3.80 10.84 -18.28
CA ASP A 167 -4.77 11.46 -17.38
C ASP A 167 -4.83 10.71 -16.06
N VAL A 168 -5.10 11.46 -14.98
CA VAL A 168 -5.43 10.89 -13.67
C VAL A 168 -6.88 10.39 -13.75
N MET A 169 -7.06 9.08 -13.73
CA MET A 169 -8.37 8.43 -13.74
C MET A 169 -8.94 8.25 -12.33
N GLY A 170 -8.07 8.26 -11.32
CA GLY A 170 -8.42 8.07 -9.93
C GLY A 170 -7.17 8.04 -9.06
N GLY A 171 -7.25 7.36 -7.92
CA GLY A 171 -6.15 7.18 -7.00
C GLY A 171 -6.13 5.79 -6.38
N LEU A 172 -4.92 5.27 -6.15
CA LEU A 172 -4.68 4.19 -5.22
C LEU A 172 -4.61 4.79 -3.83
N VAL A 173 -5.40 4.28 -2.89
CA VAL A 173 -5.45 4.76 -1.50
C VAL A 173 -4.98 3.68 -0.54
N VAL A 174 -4.18 4.08 0.43
CA VAL A 174 -3.81 3.27 1.61
C VAL A 174 -4.38 3.95 2.84
N ARG A 175 -4.99 3.15 3.74
CA ARG A 175 -5.55 3.59 5.02
C ARG A 175 -4.93 2.78 6.13
N LEU A 176 -4.13 3.44 6.97
CA LEU A 176 -3.42 2.87 8.11
C LEU A 176 -4.14 3.30 9.39
N LYS A 177 -4.49 2.35 10.27
CA LYS A 177 -4.98 2.69 11.60
C LYS A 177 -3.89 3.36 12.40
N ARG A 178 -4.20 4.47 13.02
CA ARG A 178 -3.34 5.12 14.01
C ARG A 178 -3.71 4.56 15.37
N GLU A 179 -2.79 3.84 16.00
CA GLU A 179 -2.96 3.54 17.42
C GLU A 179 -2.99 4.87 18.17
N ALA A 180 -4.02 5.10 18.98
CA ALA A 180 -4.04 6.23 19.88
C ALA A 180 -2.80 6.10 20.77
N ARG A 181 -1.82 7.00 20.60
CA ARG A 181 -0.69 7.08 21.51
C ARG A 181 -1.28 7.40 22.87
N SER A 182 -1.34 6.40 23.75
CA SER A 182 -1.66 6.63 25.15
C SER A 182 -0.55 7.54 25.70
N GLU A 183 -0.84 8.83 25.80
CA GLU A 183 0.00 9.76 26.53
C GLU A 183 0.05 9.25 27.98
N GLY A 184 1.12 8.57 28.37
CA GLY A 184 1.32 8.10 29.73
C GLY A 184 1.60 6.61 29.92
N ALA A 185 1.60 5.78 28.91
CA ALA A 185 2.09 4.42 29.06
C ALA A 185 3.63 4.45 29.15
N ALA A 186 4.13 4.40 30.39
CA ALA A 186 5.52 4.02 30.65
C ALA A 186 5.77 2.72 29.85
N ILE A 187 6.88 2.72 29.09
CA ILE A 187 7.31 1.60 28.26
C ILE A 187 7.47 0.40 29.19
N GLY A 188 6.45 -0.45 29.29
CA GLY A 188 6.58 -1.78 29.85
C GLY A 188 7.53 -2.58 28.93
N PRO A 189 8.26 -3.56 29.47
CA PRO A 189 9.17 -4.35 28.66
C PRO A 189 8.39 -5.00 27.51
N GLU A 190 8.92 -4.82 26.31
CA GLU A 190 8.44 -5.45 25.08
C GLU A 190 8.16 -6.94 25.34
N PRO A 191 7.01 -7.49 24.93
CA PRO A 191 6.78 -8.91 25.00
C PRO A 191 7.77 -9.59 24.05
N SER A 192 8.87 -10.07 24.65
CA SER A 192 9.89 -10.85 23.98
C SER A 192 9.26 -12.07 23.30
N ASN A 193 9.58 -12.26 22.02
CA ASN A 193 9.50 -13.54 21.30
C ASN A 193 8.16 -14.28 21.39
N ARG A 194 7.11 -13.78 20.72
CA ARG A 194 6.15 -14.74 20.17
C ARG A 194 6.81 -15.42 18.98
N PRO A 195 6.97 -16.74 18.98
CA PRO A 195 7.30 -17.46 17.78
C PRO A 195 6.24 -17.06 16.73
N MET A 196 6.66 -16.65 15.56
CA MET A 196 5.75 -16.55 14.43
C MET A 196 5.01 -17.88 14.33
N ALA A 197 3.68 -17.83 14.40
CA ALA A 197 2.87 -19.01 14.10
C ALA A 197 3.40 -19.59 12.78
N PRO A 198 3.55 -20.92 12.67
CA PRO A 198 3.96 -21.53 11.43
C PRO A 198 3.02 -20.99 10.34
N ILE A 199 3.57 -20.51 9.24
CA ILE A 199 2.80 -20.22 8.04
C ILE A 199 2.20 -21.58 7.68
N GLU A 200 0.97 -21.80 8.12
CA GLU A 200 0.18 -22.92 7.61
C GLU A 200 0.17 -22.72 6.11
N ARG A 201 0.86 -23.58 5.39
CA ARG A 201 0.83 -23.60 3.95
C ARG A 201 -0.64 -23.72 3.59
N MET A 202 -1.23 -22.62 3.13
CA MET A 202 -2.50 -22.67 2.41
C MET A 202 -2.22 -23.49 1.15
N THR A 203 -2.30 -24.81 1.29
CA THR A 203 -2.46 -25.67 0.14
C THR A 203 -3.87 -25.38 -0.35
N PRO A 204 -4.07 -24.73 -1.51
CA PRO A 204 -5.38 -24.70 -2.11
C PRO A 204 -5.84 -26.16 -2.24
N PRO A 205 -7.14 -26.46 -2.07
CA PRO A 205 -7.63 -27.80 -2.32
C PRO A 205 -7.18 -28.16 -3.73
N MET A 206 -6.34 -29.18 -3.85
CA MET A 206 -5.89 -29.72 -5.14
C MET A 206 -7.11 -30.31 -5.84
N THR A 207 -7.88 -29.46 -6.49
CA THR A 207 -8.73 -29.88 -7.58
C THR A 207 -7.81 -30.27 -8.73
N THR A 208 -8.06 -31.41 -9.32
CA THR A 208 -7.35 -32.05 -10.44
C THR A 208 -6.72 -31.01 -11.37
N PRO A 209 -5.43 -31.16 -11.73
CA PRO A 209 -4.77 -30.20 -12.62
C PRO A 209 -5.55 -30.05 -13.91
N PRO A 210 -5.69 -28.84 -14.42
CA PRO A 210 -6.40 -28.59 -15.68
C PRO A 210 -5.71 -29.33 -16.83
N PRO A 211 -6.47 -29.74 -17.87
CA PRO A 211 -6.00 -30.65 -18.92
C PRO A 211 -4.83 -30.17 -19.79
N TRP A 212 -4.40 -28.90 -19.60
CA TRP A 212 -3.25 -28.32 -20.31
C TRP A 212 -1.90 -28.49 -19.57
N VAL A 213 -1.86 -29.20 -18.43
CA VAL A 213 -0.64 -29.55 -17.67
C VAL A 213 -0.14 -30.97 -18.04
N ARG A 214 -0.49 -31.51 -19.20
CA ARG A 214 0.09 -32.75 -19.74
C ARG A 214 0.92 -32.47 -20.96
#